data_e8f1b8176c3e63b8d62035b2a9c25f18
#
_entry.id   e8f1b8176c3e63b8d62035b2a9c25f18
#
_cell.length_a   1.000
_cell.length_b   1.000
_cell.length_c   1.000
_cell.angle_alpha   90.00
_cell.angle_beta   90.00
_cell.angle_gamma   90.00
#
_symmetry.space_group_name_H-M   'P 1'
#
loop_
_entity.id
_entity.type
_entity.pdbx_description
1 polymer ?
#
loop_
_entity_poly.entity_id
_entity_poly.type
_entity_poly.pdbx_seq_one_letter_code
_entity_poly.pdbx_strand_id
1 'polypeptide(L)'
;MKRYFFNFYLIIRNINNYGLFTIVKAFIVEVFYLLKIRDFKSYIHDDEITSSYEDTKDNKEYNTQHTPTPYYFLTFVEKFLKINNINDFVLVDLGCGYGRVGKYFTNKYNCLFYGLEINPKFLEKLIIEKKNDENFNLEAID
;
A
#
# COMPACT_ATOMS: atom_id res chain seq x y z
N MET A 1 1.97 24.64 -9.46
CA MET A 1 3.44 24.80 -9.60
C MET A 1 4.21 24.25 -8.39
N LYS A 2 3.84 24.54 -7.11
CA LYS A 2 4.57 24.05 -5.91
C LYS A 2 4.68 22.51 -5.80
N ARG A 3 3.69 21.75 -6.26
CA ARG A 3 3.64 20.26 -6.16
C ARG A 3 4.71 19.57 -7.04
N TYR A 4 4.98 20.11 -8.23
CA TYR A 4 6.01 19.55 -9.13
C TYR A 4 7.43 19.77 -8.60
N PHE A 5 7.71 20.92 -7.97
CA PHE A 5 9.00 21.19 -7.35
C PHE A 5 9.27 20.27 -6.15
N PHE A 6 8.25 19.99 -5.34
CA PHE A 6 8.39 19.09 -4.20
C PHE A 6 8.71 17.66 -4.65
N ASN A 7 8.03 17.16 -5.69
CA ASN A 7 8.29 15.83 -6.23
C ASN A 7 9.70 15.73 -6.84
N PHE A 8 10.15 16.75 -7.53
CA PHE A 8 11.50 16.79 -8.11
C PHE A 8 12.59 16.80 -7.02
N TYR A 9 12.40 17.56 -5.96
CA TYR A 9 13.30 17.57 -4.80
C TYR A 9 13.36 16.17 -4.14
N LEU A 10 12.23 15.51 -3.96
CA LEU A 10 12.21 14.15 -3.40
C LEU A 10 12.95 13.16 -4.27
N ILE A 11 12.83 13.26 -5.60
CA ILE A 11 13.57 12.40 -6.53
C ILE A 11 15.07 12.62 -6.36
N ILE A 12 15.56 13.87 -6.38
CA ILE A 12 16.98 14.19 -6.21
C ILE A 12 17.49 13.69 -4.86
N ARG A 13 16.75 13.95 -3.77
CA ARG A 13 17.10 13.47 -2.42
C ARG A 13 17.22 11.96 -2.38
N ASN A 14 16.29 11.25 -3.01
CA ASN A 14 16.31 9.80 -3.06
C ASN A 14 17.47 9.27 -3.92
N ILE A 15 17.81 9.93 -5.03
CA ILE A 15 18.99 9.59 -5.84
C ILE A 15 20.27 9.72 -5.01
N ASN A 16 20.41 10.80 -4.25
CA ASN A 16 21.57 11.02 -3.40
C ASN A 16 21.68 10.00 -2.26
N ASN A 17 20.53 9.58 -1.68
CA ASN A 17 20.52 8.66 -0.55
C ASN A 17 20.65 7.18 -0.97
N TYR A 18 20.07 6.78 -2.09
CA TYR A 18 19.92 5.38 -2.47
C TYR A 18 20.59 5.02 -3.80
N GLY A 19 21.09 6.01 -4.52
CA GLY A 19 21.68 5.85 -5.86
C GLY A 19 20.64 5.70 -6.98
N LEU A 20 20.99 6.21 -8.15
CA LEU A 20 20.12 6.21 -9.33
C LEU A 20 19.67 4.79 -9.72
N PHE A 21 20.58 3.82 -9.68
CA PHE A 21 20.29 2.44 -10.06
C PHE A 21 19.18 1.81 -9.17
N THR A 22 19.23 2.06 -7.86
CA THR A 22 18.21 1.58 -6.93
C THR A 22 16.84 2.17 -7.22
N ILE A 23 16.78 3.46 -7.56
CA ILE A 23 15.52 4.14 -7.90
C ILE A 23 14.94 3.63 -9.20
N VAL A 24 15.77 3.47 -10.24
CA VAL A 24 15.33 2.89 -11.51
C VAL A 24 14.80 1.47 -11.32
N LYS A 25 15.51 0.65 -10.54
CA LYS A 25 15.06 -0.70 -10.20
C LYS A 25 13.74 -0.69 -9.44
N ALA A 26 13.59 0.17 -8.43
CA ALA A 26 12.36 0.32 -7.67
C ALA A 26 11.18 0.73 -8.58
N PHE A 27 11.40 1.67 -9.49
CA PHE A 27 10.39 2.09 -10.46
C PHE A 27 9.96 0.95 -11.40
N ILE A 28 10.92 0.19 -11.94
CA ILE A 28 10.62 -0.96 -12.81
C ILE A 28 9.80 -2.02 -12.05
N VAL A 29 10.20 -2.33 -10.82
CA VAL A 29 9.46 -3.28 -9.97
C VAL A 29 8.05 -2.78 -9.71
N GLU A 30 7.88 -1.50 -9.40
CA GLU A 30 6.59 -0.89 -9.14
C GLU A 30 5.66 -1.01 -10.35
N VAL A 31 6.12 -0.59 -11.53
CA VAL A 31 5.34 -0.70 -12.78
C VAL A 31 4.98 -2.15 -13.10
N PHE A 32 5.93 -3.08 -12.95
CA PHE A 32 5.68 -4.50 -13.19
C PHE A 32 4.56 -5.06 -12.32
N TYR A 33 4.59 -4.77 -11.01
CA TYR A 33 3.56 -5.28 -10.10
C TYR A 33 2.22 -4.57 -10.26
N LEU A 34 2.20 -3.28 -10.55
CA LEU A 34 0.98 -2.57 -10.89
C LEU A 34 0.24 -3.22 -12.05
N LEU A 35 0.97 -3.55 -13.11
CA LEU A 35 0.42 -4.22 -14.29
C LEU A 35 -0.03 -5.65 -13.96
N LYS A 36 0.78 -6.39 -13.19
CA LYS A 36 0.52 -7.80 -12.86
C LYS A 36 -0.68 -7.97 -11.94
N ILE A 37 -0.79 -7.15 -10.89
CA ILE A 37 -1.85 -7.22 -9.88
C ILE A 37 -3.04 -6.36 -10.27
N ARG A 38 -2.91 -5.51 -11.29
CA ARG A 38 -3.93 -4.52 -11.71
C ARG A 38 -4.35 -3.56 -10.59
N ASP A 39 -3.40 -3.25 -9.70
CA ASP A 39 -3.61 -2.43 -8.51
C ASP A 39 -3.47 -0.93 -8.79
N PHE A 40 -4.08 -0.47 -9.89
CA PHE A 40 -4.03 0.95 -10.25
C PHE A 40 -4.82 1.83 -9.27
N LYS A 41 -5.82 1.26 -8.59
CA LYS A 41 -6.68 2.01 -7.65
C LYS A 41 -5.90 2.56 -6.46
N SER A 42 -4.84 1.88 -6.00
CA SER A 42 -4.04 2.36 -4.87
C SER A 42 -3.20 3.61 -5.18
N TYR A 43 -3.11 4.02 -6.44
CA TYR A 43 -2.45 5.26 -6.85
C TYR A 43 -3.40 6.37 -7.29
N ILE A 44 -4.66 6.03 -7.56
CA ILE A 44 -5.66 7.02 -7.92
C ILE A 44 -6.03 7.73 -6.62
N HIS A 45 -5.66 9.00 -6.53
CA HIS A 45 -6.19 9.90 -5.52
C HIS A 45 -7.69 10.05 -5.79
N ASP A 46 -8.49 9.37 -4.97
CA ASP A 46 -9.91 9.60 -4.94
C ASP A 46 -10.10 10.86 -4.07
N ASP A 47 -10.17 12.02 -4.71
CA ASP A 47 -10.33 13.31 -4.03
C ASP A 47 -11.61 13.33 -3.15
N GLU A 48 -12.61 12.52 -3.47
CA GLU A 48 -13.80 12.32 -2.65
C GLU A 48 -13.51 11.59 -1.33
N ILE A 49 -12.55 10.64 -1.34
CA ILE A 49 -12.17 9.89 -0.12
C ILE A 49 -11.32 10.76 0.79
N THR A 50 -10.41 11.55 0.22
CA THR A 50 -9.55 12.44 0.99
C THR A 50 -10.31 13.64 1.54
N SER A 51 -11.21 14.25 0.75
CA SER A 51 -12.00 15.43 1.17
C SER A 51 -13.00 15.12 2.28
N SER A 52 -13.58 13.91 2.30
CA SER A 52 -14.57 13.56 3.33
C SER A 52 -13.97 13.34 4.73
N TYR A 53 -12.67 13.16 4.83
CA TYR A 53 -11.97 13.04 6.12
C TYR A 53 -11.47 14.41 6.63
N GLU A 54 -11.32 15.40 5.72
CA GLU A 54 -10.92 16.77 6.08
C GLU A 54 -12.03 17.59 6.75
N ASP A 55 -13.31 17.21 6.58
CA ASP A 55 -14.46 17.98 7.08
C ASP A 55 -14.75 17.83 8.58
N THR A 56 -14.13 16.91 9.28
CA THR A 56 -14.21 16.84 10.74
C THR A 56 -13.10 17.69 11.35
N LYS A 57 -13.46 18.89 11.83
CA LYS A 57 -12.54 19.90 12.39
C LYS A 57 -11.61 19.41 13.49
N ASP A 58 -11.92 18.29 14.13
CA ASP A 58 -11.18 17.75 15.27
C ASP A 58 -10.08 16.75 14.89
N ASN A 59 -10.04 16.27 13.63
CA ASN A 59 -9.12 15.20 13.18
C ASN A 59 -7.99 15.67 12.26
N LYS A 60 -7.72 16.97 12.15
CA LYS A 60 -6.64 17.50 11.28
C LYS A 60 -5.24 16.98 11.61
N GLU A 61 -5.02 16.53 12.83
CA GLU A 61 -3.69 16.13 13.34
C GLU A 61 -3.30 14.71 12.89
N TYR A 62 -4.27 13.87 12.50
CA TYR A 62 -4.05 12.46 12.12
C TYR A 62 -4.29 12.16 10.64
N ASN A 63 -4.65 13.17 9.84
CA ASN A 63 -4.99 12.97 8.45
C ASN A 63 -3.73 12.89 7.57
N THR A 64 -3.05 11.75 7.62
CA THR A 64 -1.93 11.48 6.72
C THR A 64 -2.47 11.07 5.36
N GLN A 65 -1.98 11.72 4.31
CA GLN A 65 -2.26 11.35 2.94
C GLN A 65 -1.99 9.84 2.74
N HIS A 66 -2.96 9.11 2.19
CA HIS A 66 -2.77 7.71 1.83
C HIS A 66 -1.52 7.55 0.95
N THR A 67 -0.56 6.79 1.44
CA THR A 67 0.69 6.49 0.72
C THR A 67 0.84 4.98 0.64
N PRO A 68 0.59 4.37 -0.53
CA PRO A 68 0.66 2.94 -0.66
C PRO A 68 2.09 2.43 -0.49
N THR A 69 2.27 1.33 0.25
CA THR A 69 3.57 0.68 0.43
C THR A 69 4.15 0.29 -0.94
N PRO A 70 5.36 0.74 -1.30
CA PRO A 70 5.96 0.41 -2.59
C PRO A 70 6.17 -1.10 -2.76
N TYR A 71 5.87 -1.64 -3.94
CA TYR A 71 6.12 -3.05 -4.26
C TYR A 71 7.59 -3.42 -4.15
N TYR A 72 8.49 -2.50 -4.45
CA TYR A 72 9.91 -2.72 -4.26
C TYR A 72 10.25 -3.06 -2.81
N PHE A 73 9.62 -2.39 -1.83
CA PHE A 73 9.81 -2.72 -0.41
C PHE A 73 9.26 -4.12 -0.09
N LEU A 74 8.10 -4.50 -0.63
CA LEU A 74 7.51 -5.82 -0.40
C LEU A 74 8.41 -6.95 -0.93
N THR A 75 9.22 -6.69 -1.98
CA THR A 75 10.19 -7.69 -2.47
C THR A 75 11.30 -7.99 -1.46
N PHE A 76 11.67 -7.05 -0.58
CA PHE A 76 12.63 -7.32 0.50
C PHE A 76 12.03 -8.22 1.57
N VAL A 77 10.78 -7.95 1.97
CA VAL A 77 10.04 -8.81 2.90
C VAL A 77 9.91 -10.22 2.31
N GLU A 78 9.55 -10.33 1.03
CA GLU A 78 9.48 -11.61 0.33
C GLU A 78 10.83 -12.35 0.33
N LYS A 79 11.93 -11.64 0.08
CA LYS A 79 13.28 -12.22 0.14
C LYS A 79 13.61 -12.77 1.54
N PHE A 80 13.24 -12.04 2.59
CA PHE A 80 13.40 -12.49 3.97
C PHE A 80 12.60 -13.77 4.24
N LEU A 81 11.34 -13.83 3.83
CA LEU A 81 10.49 -15.01 3.97
C LEU A 81 11.12 -16.23 3.28
N LYS A 82 11.61 -16.06 2.05
CA LYS A 82 12.26 -17.13 1.26
C LYS A 82 13.54 -17.64 1.91
N ILE A 83 14.40 -16.73 2.40
CA ILE A 83 15.66 -17.11 3.07
C ILE A 83 15.40 -17.95 4.33
N ASN A 84 14.30 -17.65 5.04
CA ASN A 84 13.93 -18.35 6.27
C ASN A 84 12.93 -19.49 6.04
N ASN A 85 12.62 -19.86 4.79
CA ASN A 85 11.67 -20.91 4.41
C ASN A 85 10.28 -20.73 5.03
N ILE A 86 9.83 -19.48 5.18
CA ILE A 86 8.51 -19.15 5.74
C ILE A 86 7.51 -19.13 4.60
N ASN A 87 6.61 -20.11 4.57
CA ASN A 87 5.58 -20.24 3.52
C ASN A 87 4.16 -20.00 4.04
N ASP A 88 3.93 -20.30 5.32
CA ASP A 88 2.65 -20.15 6.02
C ASP A 88 2.82 -19.11 7.14
N PHE A 89 2.00 -18.06 7.12
CA PHE A 89 2.08 -17.00 8.13
C PHE A 89 0.78 -16.20 8.22
N VAL A 90 0.63 -15.49 9.31
CA VAL A 90 -0.40 -14.47 9.49
C VAL A 90 0.23 -13.10 9.25
N LEU A 91 -0.40 -12.30 8.41
CA LEU A 91 0.00 -10.95 8.09
C LEU A 91 -1.02 -9.97 8.64
N VAL A 92 -0.59 -9.06 9.50
CA VAL A 92 -1.41 -7.97 10.01
C VAL A 92 -0.91 -6.66 9.43
N ASP A 93 -1.80 -5.88 8.81
CA ASP A 93 -1.50 -4.60 8.17
C ASP A 93 -2.33 -3.49 8.82
N LEU A 94 -1.67 -2.61 9.58
CA LEU A 94 -2.28 -1.47 10.25
C LEU A 94 -2.32 -0.26 9.30
N GLY A 95 -3.50 0.22 8.96
CA GLY A 95 -3.69 1.22 7.92
C GLY A 95 -3.59 0.60 6.53
N CYS A 96 -4.29 -0.51 6.31
CA CYS A 96 -4.15 -1.32 5.10
C CYS A 96 -4.61 -0.61 3.80
N GLY A 97 -5.37 0.49 3.91
CA GLY A 97 -5.88 1.24 2.77
C GLY A 97 -6.60 0.34 1.76
N TYR A 98 -6.12 0.33 0.51
CA TYR A 98 -6.64 -0.55 -0.55
C TYR A 98 -6.08 -1.99 -0.51
N GLY A 99 -5.47 -2.42 0.60
CA GLY A 99 -5.02 -3.79 0.84
C GLY A 99 -3.88 -4.25 -0.06
N ARG A 100 -3.01 -3.34 -0.50
CA ARG A 100 -1.88 -3.66 -1.40
C ARG A 100 -0.98 -4.74 -0.84
N VAL A 101 -0.61 -4.63 0.43
CA VAL A 101 0.28 -5.58 1.12
C VAL A 101 -0.38 -6.96 1.17
N GLY A 102 -1.65 -7.01 1.59
CA GLY A 102 -2.44 -8.25 1.60
C GLY A 102 -2.52 -8.89 0.23
N LYS A 103 -2.91 -8.14 -0.82
CA LYS A 103 -2.99 -8.64 -2.20
C LYS A 103 -1.66 -9.19 -2.71
N TYR A 104 -0.54 -8.55 -2.33
CA TYR A 104 0.78 -9.01 -2.73
C TYR A 104 1.13 -10.37 -2.15
N PHE A 105 0.90 -10.56 -0.85
CA PHE A 105 1.30 -11.78 -0.15
C PHE A 105 0.30 -12.92 -0.31
N THR A 106 -1.02 -12.69 -0.21
CA THR A 106 -2.03 -13.75 -0.39
C THR A 106 -2.01 -14.35 -1.80
N ASN A 107 -1.60 -13.59 -2.81
CA ASN A 107 -1.42 -14.13 -4.17
C ASN A 107 -0.21 -15.03 -4.36
N LYS A 108 0.70 -15.10 -3.39
CA LYS A 108 1.99 -15.80 -3.52
C LYS A 108 2.22 -16.88 -2.46
N TYR A 109 1.59 -16.72 -1.32
CA TYR A 109 1.82 -17.54 -0.13
C TYR A 109 0.49 -18.01 0.45
N ASN A 110 0.53 -19.10 1.19
CA ASN A 110 -0.58 -19.48 2.06
C ASN A 110 -0.58 -18.55 3.29
N CYS A 111 -1.08 -17.34 3.09
CA CYS A 111 -1.02 -16.25 4.05
C CYS A 111 -2.44 -15.86 4.47
N LEU A 112 -2.70 -15.88 5.77
CA LEU A 112 -3.91 -15.32 6.35
C LEU A 112 -3.67 -13.83 6.60
N PHE A 113 -4.44 -12.98 5.92
CA PHE A 113 -4.30 -11.53 6.01
C PHE A 113 -5.38 -10.92 6.90
N TYR A 114 -4.95 -10.02 7.78
CA TYR A 114 -5.81 -9.13 8.57
C TYR A 114 -5.46 -7.68 8.25
N GLY A 115 -6.34 -6.99 7.56
CA GLY A 115 -6.22 -5.56 7.26
C GLY A 115 -7.07 -4.73 8.21
N LEU A 116 -6.45 -3.82 8.94
CA LEU A 116 -7.09 -2.87 9.81
C LEU A 116 -7.02 -1.49 9.18
N GLU A 117 -8.15 -0.77 9.11
CA GLU A 117 -8.21 0.54 8.47
C GLU A 117 -9.19 1.45 9.20
N ILE A 118 -8.77 2.70 9.45
CA ILE A 118 -9.58 3.72 10.11
C ILE A 118 -10.59 4.35 9.12
N ASN A 119 -10.25 4.43 7.84
CA ASN A 119 -11.13 5.01 6.83
C ASN A 119 -12.08 3.96 6.23
N PRO A 120 -13.37 3.96 6.59
CA PRO A 120 -14.32 2.94 6.15
C PRO A 120 -14.51 2.90 4.62
N LYS A 121 -14.27 4.01 3.91
CA LYS A 121 -14.42 4.05 2.45
C LYS A 121 -13.38 3.20 1.71
N PHE A 122 -12.16 3.06 2.27
CA PHE A 122 -11.18 2.12 1.73
C PHE A 122 -11.64 0.68 1.94
N LEU A 123 -12.18 0.37 3.12
CA LEU A 123 -12.66 -0.96 3.44
C LEU A 123 -13.86 -1.38 2.60
N GLU A 124 -14.86 -0.51 2.40
CA GLU A 124 -16.04 -0.83 1.59
C GLU A 124 -15.64 -1.34 0.19
N LYS A 125 -14.73 -0.63 -0.47
CA LYS A 125 -14.23 -1.01 -1.79
C LYS A 125 -13.45 -2.34 -1.75
N LEU A 126 -12.65 -2.53 -0.72
CA LEU A 126 -11.81 -3.71 -0.56
C LEU A 126 -12.61 -4.96 -0.17
N ILE A 127 -13.62 -4.80 0.71
CA ILE A 127 -14.55 -5.88 1.08
C ILE A 127 -15.29 -6.41 -0.14
N ILE A 128 -15.79 -5.52 -1.02
CA ILE A 128 -16.47 -5.92 -2.25
C ILE A 128 -15.53 -6.72 -3.16
N GLU A 129 -14.28 -6.24 -3.31
CA GLU A 129 -13.27 -6.88 -4.17
C GLU A 129 -12.85 -8.26 -3.64
N LYS A 130 -12.80 -8.43 -2.31
CA LYS A 130 -12.26 -9.61 -1.63
C LYS A 130 -13.33 -10.50 -0.96
N LYS A 131 -14.60 -10.27 -1.25
CA LYS A 131 -15.74 -10.96 -0.61
C LYS A 131 -15.64 -12.48 -0.57
N ASN A 132 -14.99 -13.11 -1.57
CA ASN A 132 -14.87 -14.56 -1.70
C ASN A 132 -13.46 -15.07 -1.36
N ASP A 133 -12.59 -14.23 -0.76
CA ASP A 133 -11.24 -14.60 -0.40
C ASP A 133 -11.18 -14.90 1.10
N GLU A 134 -11.29 -16.19 1.48
CA GLU A 134 -11.32 -16.64 2.87
C GLU A 134 -10.05 -16.28 3.66
N ASN A 135 -8.96 -16.02 2.96
CA ASN A 135 -7.69 -15.61 3.56
C ASN A 135 -7.57 -14.10 3.77
N PHE A 136 -8.62 -13.33 3.43
CA PHE A 136 -8.57 -11.87 3.45
C PHE A 136 -9.60 -11.30 4.44
N ASN A 137 -9.14 -10.97 5.65
CA ASN A 137 -9.98 -10.44 6.73
C ASN A 137 -9.75 -8.93 6.85
N LEU A 138 -10.84 -8.19 7.01
CA LEU A 138 -10.83 -6.73 7.05
C LEU A 138 -11.67 -6.24 8.22
N GLU A 139 -11.15 -5.28 8.97
CA GLU A 139 -11.82 -4.69 10.12
C GLU A 139 -11.61 -3.17 10.15
N ALA A 140 -12.71 -2.45 10.41
CA ALA A 140 -12.65 -1.03 10.71
C ALA A 140 -12.20 -0.84 12.15
N ILE A 141 -11.27 0.09 12.37
CA ILE A 141 -10.83 0.47 13.72
C ILE A 141 -11.17 1.94 13.95
N ASP A 142 -11.59 2.26 15.17
CA ASP A 142 -11.87 3.63 15.62
C ASP A 142 -10.59 4.31 16.15
#